data_96478060d3d8ffe782d12bd92db696eb
#
_entry.id   96478060d3d8ffe782d12bd92db696eb
#
_cell.length_a   1.000
_cell.length_b   1.000
_cell.length_c   1.000
_cell.angle_alpha   90.00
_cell.angle_beta   90.00
_cell.angle_gamma   90.00
#
_symmetry.space_group_name_H-M   'P 1'
#
loop_
_entity.id
_entity.type
_entity.pdbx_description
1 polymer ?
#
loop_
_entity_poly.entity_id
_entity_poly.type
_entity_poly.pdbx_seq_one_letter_code
_entity_poly.pdbx_strand_id
1 'polypeptide(L)'
;MNTRLIAKYLTPLILLMVIVAILVWWFVPALSNTAAPPTASTPAPTQRVTTVNGVTVVTLDMATQAQSGIRAEPLSGAEVQAETSAYGTVLDLQPLMDQRVRYDTARADADAARAMLAASRQEYERSRVLYQDNQNISLKTYQAAQASYRADQARADAAGLKAQNLRAEVQQQFGVTLARWALAARSAEFARLLSRQDVLLRVTLPIDVGVAAPARIQIEANTTQRLPAFLVSPSPQIDPVIQGSAFIYRTASPIATGTNVVAYLPASKQTIPGILIPASAIVWYGGQPWAYVQISNDRFGRYPVAQQSPMQGGFVVSQGFKQGQRVVVSGAQLLLSEELRPPPGSTGCKDPECD
;
A
#
# COMPACT_ATOMS: atom_id res chain seq x y z
N MET A 1 -49.18 89.84 -23.88
CA MET A 1 -48.90 88.52 -23.39
C MET A 1 -47.47 88.21 -23.75
N ASN A 2 -46.65 88.03 -22.82
CA ASN A 2 -45.15 88.21 -22.63
C ASN A 2 -44.21 87.58 -23.70
N THR A 3 -43.78 88.32 -24.62
CA THR A 3 -42.69 88.05 -25.61
C THR A 3 -41.30 88.14 -24.98
N ARG A 4 -41.18 88.63 -23.72
CA ARG A 4 -39.91 88.81 -23.03
C ARG A 4 -39.41 87.60 -22.27
N LEU A 5 -40.19 86.56 -22.04
CA LEU A 5 -39.80 85.38 -21.35
C LEU A 5 -39.18 84.28 -22.25
N ILE A 6 -39.57 84.23 -23.52
CA ILE A 6 -39.11 83.24 -24.50
C ILE A 6 -37.63 83.56 -24.92
N ALA A 7 -37.26 84.82 -24.98
CA ALA A 7 -35.87 85.27 -25.36
C ALA A 7 -34.83 84.91 -24.30
N LYS A 8 -35.21 84.79 -23.02
CA LYS A 8 -34.27 84.59 -21.91
C LYS A 8 -33.80 83.14 -21.78
N TYR A 9 -34.53 82.15 -22.36
CA TYR A 9 -34.17 80.75 -22.36
C TYR A 9 -33.67 80.27 -23.73
N LEU A 10 -33.95 81.00 -24.80
CA LEU A 10 -33.56 80.62 -26.15
C LEU A 10 -32.09 80.87 -26.41
N THR A 11 -31.57 81.97 -25.80
CA THR A 11 -30.14 82.35 -26.00
C THR A 11 -29.18 81.34 -25.36
N PRO A 12 -29.34 80.85 -24.14
CA PRO A 12 -28.46 79.84 -23.57
C PRO A 12 -28.55 78.50 -24.26
N LEU A 13 -29.78 78.08 -24.77
CA LEU A 13 -29.96 76.86 -25.49
C LEU A 13 -29.23 76.84 -26.86
N ILE A 14 -29.25 77.99 -27.59
CA ILE A 14 -28.53 78.12 -28.85
C ILE A 14 -27.02 78.11 -28.58
N LEU A 15 -26.55 78.72 -27.48
CA LEU A 15 -25.11 78.80 -27.12
C LEU A 15 -24.62 77.39 -26.75
N LEU A 16 -25.46 76.56 -26.02
CA LEU A 16 -25.15 75.18 -25.68
C LEU A 16 -25.04 74.29 -26.92
N MET A 17 -25.98 74.44 -27.87
CA MET A 17 -25.95 73.72 -29.15
C MET A 17 -24.72 74.03 -29.99
N VAL A 18 -24.31 75.29 -30.01
CA VAL A 18 -23.12 75.73 -30.74
C VAL A 18 -21.84 75.19 -30.08
N ILE A 19 -21.78 75.14 -28.73
CA ILE A 19 -20.66 74.56 -27.99
C ILE A 19 -20.58 73.08 -28.25
N VAL A 20 -21.71 72.38 -28.23
CA VAL A 20 -21.76 70.90 -28.51
C VAL A 20 -21.37 70.64 -29.97
N ALA A 21 -21.82 71.48 -30.94
CA ALA A 21 -21.43 71.30 -32.32
C ALA A 21 -19.93 71.56 -32.55
N ILE A 22 -19.34 72.53 -31.84
CA ILE A 22 -17.85 72.81 -31.90
C ILE A 22 -17.10 71.67 -31.24
N LEU A 23 -17.56 71.12 -30.12
CA LEU A 23 -16.94 69.96 -29.48
C LEU A 23 -17.03 68.68 -30.33
N VAL A 24 -18.16 68.45 -31.00
CA VAL A 24 -18.32 67.35 -31.94
C VAL A 24 -17.42 67.53 -33.16
N TRP A 25 -17.34 68.74 -33.69
CA TRP A 25 -16.48 69.02 -34.83
C TRP A 25 -14.97 68.96 -34.50
N TRP A 26 -14.57 69.24 -33.27
CA TRP A 26 -13.21 69.10 -32.78
C TRP A 26 -12.82 67.66 -32.42
N PHE A 27 -13.81 66.81 -32.00
CA PHE A 27 -13.58 65.43 -31.65
C PHE A 27 -13.73 64.44 -32.82
N VAL A 28 -14.52 64.77 -33.84
CA VAL A 28 -14.73 63.90 -35.03
C VAL A 28 -13.47 63.67 -35.87
N PRO A 29 -12.55 64.60 -36.07
CA PRO A 29 -11.31 64.31 -36.80
C PRO A 29 -10.28 63.50 -36.02
N ALA A 30 -10.44 63.39 -34.70
CA ALA A 30 -9.59 62.51 -33.88
C ALA A 30 -9.93 61.03 -33.99
N LEU A 31 -11.10 60.69 -34.47
CA LEU A 31 -11.58 59.29 -34.63
C LEU A 31 -11.37 58.72 -36.03
N SER A 32 -11.00 59.55 -37.02
CA SER A 32 -10.85 59.10 -38.41
C SER A 32 -9.42 58.95 -38.93
N ASN A 33 -8.42 59.19 -38.08
CA ASN A 33 -7.00 59.03 -38.45
C ASN A 33 -6.30 57.90 -37.67
N THR A 34 -7.03 56.83 -37.36
CA THR A 34 -6.35 55.59 -37.01
C THR A 34 -5.95 54.92 -38.32
N ALA A 35 -4.78 55.29 -38.83
CA ALA A 35 -4.07 54.44 -39.78
C ALA A 35 -3.98 53.06 -39.14
N ALA A 36 -4.52 52.06 -39.81
CA ALA A 36 -4.39 50.66 -39.37
C ALA A 36 -2.88 50.42 -39.17
N PRO A 37 -2.47 49.96 -37.98
CA PRO A 37 -1.08 49.53 -37.82
C PRO A 37 -0.80 48.49 -38.90
N PRO A 38 0.41 48.43 -39.47
CA PRO A 38 0.79 47.40 -40.40
C PRO A 38 0.42 46.05 -39.71
N THR A 39 -0.39 45.26 -40.37
CA THR A 39 -0.71 43.90 -39.95
C THR A 39 0.63 43.22 -39.72
N ALA A 40 1.09 43.23 -38.47
CA ALA A 40 2.10 42.31 -38.05
C ALA A 40 1.51 40.95 -38.42
N SER A 41 2.09 40.30 -39.40
CA SER A 41 1.77 38.94 -39.77
C SER A 41 1.84 38.12 -38.48
N THR A 42 0.68 37.85 -37.90
CA THR A 42 0.57 36.90 -36.79
C THR A 42 1.28 35.65 -37.28
N PRO A 43 2.39 35.21 -36.66
CA PRO A 43 3.03 33.98 -37.07
C PRO A 43 1.98 32.93 -37.10
N ALA A 44 1.84 32.21 -38.22
CA ALA A 44 0.89 31.13 -38.38
C ALA A 44 0.99 30.24 -37.12
N PRO A 45 -0.12 29.86 -36.51
CA PRO A 45 -0.06 29.10 -35.27
C PRO A 45 0.78 27.86 -35.54
N THR A 46 1.94 27.81 -34.95
CA THR A 46 2.87 26.70 -35.06
C THR A 46 2.11 25.46 -34.60
N GLN A 47 1.99 24.49 -35.48
CA GLN A 47 1.29 23.27 -35.22
C GLN A 47 2.02 22.55 -34.07
N ARG A 48 1.45 22.65 -32.86
CA ARG A 48 2.10 22.18 -31.62
C ARG A 48 2.13 20.64 -31.53
N VAL A 49 1.32 19.96 -32.33
CA VAL A 49 1.20 18.50 -32.34
C VAL A 49 1.49 18.00 -33.75
N THR A 50 2.44 17.07 -33.85
CA THR A 50 2.81 16.42 -35.13
C THR A 50 2.94 14.90 -34.89
N THR A 51 2.69 14.10 -35.92
CA THR A 51 2.97 12.66 -35.87
C THR A 51 4.22 12.36 -36.66
N VAL A 52 5.21 11.77 -35.99
CA VAL A 52 6.48 11.38 -36.61
C VAL A 52 6.69 9.88 -36.39
N ASN A 53 6.79 9.12 -37.46
CA ASN A 53 6.96 7.64 -37.40
C ASN A 53 5.92 6.94 -36.51
N GLY A 54 4.66 7.38 -36.53
CA GLY A 54 3.59 6.81 -35.72
C GLY A 54 3.58 7.25 -34.24
N VAL A 55 4.53 8.11 -33.84
CA VAL A 55 4.61 8.67 -32.49
C VAL A 55 4.03 10.10 -32.51
N THR A 56 3.08 10.37 -31.66
CA THR A 56 2.58 11.74 -31.45
C THR A 56 3.63 12.55 -30.70
N VAL A 57 4.04 13.67 -31.30
CA VAL A 57 5.06 14.58 -30.76
C VAL A 57 4.43 15.93 -30.47
N VAL A 58 4.53 16.36 -29.22
CA VAL A 58 4.12 17.70 -28.77
C VAL A 58 5.34 18.60 -28.78
N THR A 59 5.22 19.76 -29.41
CA THR A 59 6.27 20.79 -29.41
C THR A 59 5.87 21.92 -28.45
N LEU A 60 6.74 22.20 -27.50
CA LEU A 60 6.52 23.21 -26.48
C LEU A 60 7.81 24.04 -26.26
N ASP A 61 7.73 25.36 -26.38
CA ASP A 61 8.87 26.23 -26.15
C ASP A 61 9.32 26.19 -24.65
N MET A 62 10.60 26.55 -24.41
CA MET A 62 11.19 26.44 -23.07
C MET A 62 10.53 27.35 -22.03
N ALA A 63 10.00 28.52 -22.46
CA ALA A 63 9.31 29.42 -21.53
C ALA A 63 8.01 28.83 -21.04
N THR A 64 7.23 28.25 -21.97
CA THR A 64 5.98 27.51 -21.63
C THR A 64 6.27 26.30 -20.80
N GLN A 65 7.35 25.55 -21.06
CA GLN A 65 7.74 24.40 -20.23
C GLN A 65 8.03 24.83 -18.79
N ALA A 66 8.78 25.90 -18.60
CA ALA A 66 9.12 26.44 -17.27
C ALA A 66 7.87 26.90 -16.51
N GLN A 67 6.96 27.63 -17.19
CA GLN A 67 5.69 28.09 -16.60
C GLN A 67 4.76 26.91 -16.23
N SER A 68 4.78 25.85 -17.03
CA SER A 68 3.97 24.63 -16.82
C SER A 68 4.62 23.62 -15.87
N GLY A 69 5.80 23.91 -15.33
CA GLY A 69 6.52 23.03 -14.41
C GLY A 69 6.91 21.69 -15.02
N ILE A 70 7.13 21.62 -16.34
CA ILE A 70 7.55 20.40 -17.02
C ILE A 70 9.00 20.09 -16.66
N ARG A 71 9.21 18.91 -16.11
CA ARG A 71 10.53 18.39 -15.77
C ARG A 71 10.72 17.00 -16.36
N ALA A 72 11.85 16.79 -16.99
CA ALA A 72 12.23 15.49 -17.53
C ALA A 72 13.50 14.98 -16.83
N GLU A 73 13.47 13.69 -16.42
CA GLU A 73 14.58 13.03 -15.74
C GLU A 73 15.04 11.80 -16.54
N PRO A 74 16.33 11.45 -16.46
CA PRO A 74 16.85 10.29 -17.15
C PRO A 74 16.32 9.00 -16.51
N LEU A 75 15.88 8.05 -17.34
CA LEU A 75 15.45 6.73 -16.90
C LEU A 75 16.66 5.92 -16.42
N SER A 76 16.51 5.26 -15.28
CA SER A 76 17.48 4.32 -14.74
C SER A 76 17.15 2.89 -15.13
N GLY A 77 18.20 2.09 -15.36
CA GLY A 77 18.05 0.64 -15.43
C GLY A 77 17.64 0.12 -14.07
N ALA A 78 16.77 -0.87 -14.04
CA ALA A 78 16.37 -1.59 -12.84
C ALA A 78 16.40 -3.09 -13.13
N GLU A 79 16.86 -3.86 -12.16
CA GLU A 79 16.65 -5.30 -12.17
C GLU A 79 15.29 -5.59 -11.54
N VAL A 80 14.40 -6.18 -12.31
CA VAL A 80 13.04 -6.46 -11.85
C VAL A 80 12.88 -7.92 -11.60
N GLN A 81 12.44 -8.22 -10.42
CA GLN A 81 11.83 -9.50 -10.12
C GLN A 81 10.32 -9.32 -10.27
N ALA A 82 9.72 -10.14 -11.17
CA ALA A 82 8.27 -10.12 -11.30
C ALA A 82 7.62 -10.41 -9.96
N GLU A 83 6.65 -9.60 -9.56
CA GLU A 83 5.94 -9.75 -8.31
C GLU A 83 4.51 -10.22 -8.58
N THR A 84 4.00 -11.07 -7.71
CA THR A 84 2.59 -11.47 -7.66
C THR A 84 2.00 -10.95 -6.35
N SER A 85 0.79 -10.44 -6.40
CA SER A 85 0.09 -10.01 -5.19
C SER A 85 -0.66 -11.16 -4.54
N ALA A 86 -0.64 -11.17 -3.21
CA ALA A 86 -1.45 -12.05 -2.37
C ALA A 86 -2.11 -11.22 -1.27
N TYR A 87 -3.10 -11.78 -0.61
CA TYR A 87 -3.83 -11.09 0.45
C TYR A 87 -3.57 -11.74 1.79
N GLY A 88 -3.57 -10.92 2.82
CA GLY A 88 -3.39 -11.38 4.18
C GLY A 88 -4.11 -10.51 5.19
N THR A 89 -4.13 -10.99 6.43
CA THR A 89 -4.75 -10.30 7.55
C THR A 89 -3.86 -10.38 8.76
N VAL A 90 -3.80 -9.30 9.54
CA VAL A 90 -3.08 -9.27 10.82
C VAL A 90 -3.82 -10.13 11.83
N LEU A 91 -3.11 -11.13 12.38
CA LEU A 91 -3.68 -12.11 13.32
C LEU A 91 -3.97 -11.48 14.68
N ASP A 92 -5.08 -11.94 15.28
CA ASP A 92 -5.34 -11.72 16.68
C ASP A 92 -4.55 -12.72 17.54
N LEU A 93 -3.82 -12.21 18.52
CA LEU A 93 -3.05 -13.03 19.46
C LEU A 93 -3.85 -13.44 20.70
N GLN A 94 -5.03 -12.85 20.93
CA GLN A 94 -5.81 -13.13 22.14
C GLN A 94 -6.12 -14.62 22.32
N PRO A 95 -6.57 -15.38 21.31
CA PRO A 95 -6.80 -16.80 21.45
C PRO A 95 -5.54 -17.59 21.84
N LEU A 96 -4.37 -17.21 21.32
CA LEU A 96 -3.10 -17.84 21.67
C LEU A 96 -2.68 -17.52 23.11
N MET A 97 -2.93 -16.29 23.57
CA MET A 97 -2.68 -15.88 24.95
C MET A 97 -3.58 -16.64 25.94
N ASP A 98 -4.86 -16.83 25.62
CA ASP A 98 -5.80 -17.56 26.45
C ASP A 98 -5.37 -19.03 26.59
N GLN A 99 -4.95 -19.64 25.48
CA GLN A 99 -4.42 -21.00 25.51
C GLN A 99 -3.12 -21.13 26.30
N ARG A 100 -2.23 -20.14 26.23
CA ARG A 100 -1.03 -20.10 27.06
C ARG A 100 -1.36 -20.09 28.54
N VAL A 101 -2.30 -19.24 28.99
CA VAL A 101 -2.72 -19.16 30.40
C VAL A 101 -3.26 -20.51 30.88
N ARG A 102 -4.11 -21.17 30.06
CA ARG A 102 -4.63 -22.50 30.38
C ARG A 102 -3.53 -23.55 30.51
N TYR A 103 -2.57 -23.53 29.60
CA TYR A 103 -1.42 -24.46 29.66
C TYR A 103 -0.52 -24.17 30.86
N ASP A 104 -0.19 -22.92 31.17
CA ASP A 104 0.65 -22.54 32.31
C ASP A 104 -0.01 -22.96 33.63
N THR A 105 -1.34 -22.80 33.76
CA THR A 105 -2.11 -23.28 34.91
C THR A 105 -2.06 -24.82 35.02
N ALA A 106 -2.32 -25.53 33.93
CA ALA A 106 -2.28 -27.00 33.96
C ALA A 106 -0.88 -27.57 34.24
N ARG A 107 0.15 -26.84 33.77
CA ARG A 107 1.55 -27.20 34.08
C ARG A 107 1.86 -26.99 35.55
N ALA A 108 1.43 -25.85 36.14
CA ALA A 108 1.60 -25.63 37.59
C ALA A 108 0.88 -26.68 38.43
N ASP A 109 -0.36 -27.06 38.02
CA ASP A 109 -1.11 -28.17 38.68
C ASP A 109 -0.33 -29.50 38.60
N ALA A 110 0.24 -29.82 37.44
CA ALA A 110 1.03 -31.03 37.25
C ALA A 110 2.32 -31.01 38.07
N ASP A 111 2.98 -29.87 38.19
CA ASP A 111 4.19 -29.71 39.00
C ASP A 111 3.88 -29.85 40.50
N ALA A 112 2.76 -29.30 40.98
CA ALA A 112 2.25 -29.47 42.35
C ALA A 112 1.89 -30.92 42.64
N ALA A 113 1.19 -31.59 41.73
CA ALA A 113 0.82 -33.00 41.88
C ALA A 113 2.06 -33.92 41.93
N ARG A 114 3.08 -33.64 41.12
CA ARG A 114 4.38 -34.37 41.18
C ARG A 114 5.10 -34.16 42.50
N ALA A 115 5.07 -32.95 43.07
CA ALA A 115 5.64 -32.70 44.41
C ALA A 115 4.93 -33.51 45.51
N MET A 116 3.59 -33.57 45.46
CA MET A 116 2.79 -34.42 46.40
C MET A 116 3.10 -35.89 46.22
N LEU A 117 3.18 -36.37 44.98
CA LEU A 117 3.55 -37.75 44.68
C LEU A 117 4.96 -38.06 45.22
N ALA A 118 5.91 -37.19 45.10
CA ALA A 118 7.27 -37.37 45.62
C ALA A 118 7.25 -37.54 47.17
N ALA A 119 6.49 -36.70 47.86
CA ALA A 119 6.34 -36.78 49.32
C ALA A 119 5.65 -38.06 49.78
N SER A 120 4.50 -38.44 49.18
CA SER A 120 3.76 -39.65 49.51
C SER A 120 4.53 -40.94 49.15
N ARG A 121 5.34 -40.92 48.11
CA ARG A 121 6.26 -41.99 47.76
C ARG A 121 7.34 -42.20 48.85
N GLN A 122 7.94 -41.14 49.33
CA GLN A 122 8.95 -41.24 50.42
C GLN A 122 8.33 -41.82 51.71
N GLU A 123 7.07 -41.36 52.04
CA GLU A 123 6.37 -41.90 53.21
C GLU A 123 6.01 -43.39 53.05
N TYR A 124 5.50 -43.78 51.86
CA TYR A 124 5.25 -45.14 51.54
C TYR A 124 6.52 -46.03 51.63
N GLU A 125 7.63 -45.59 51.06
CA GLU A 125 8.93 -46.30 51.13
C GLU A 125 9.39 -46.49 52.57
N ARG A 126 9.30 -45.42 53.39
CA ARG A 126 9.65 -45.45 54.81
C ARG A 126 8.75 -46.46 55.57
N SER A 127 7.45 -46.34 55.39
CA SER A 127 6.46 -47.25 56.00
C SER A 127 6.66 -48.69 55.57
N ARG A 128 7.03 -48.92 54.33
CA ARG A 128 7.35 -50.28 53.83
C ARG A 128 8.53 -50.92 54.57
N VAL A 129 9.63 -50.16 54.69
CA VAL A 129 10.81 -50.62 55.40
C VAL A 129 10.52 -50.94 56.87
N LEU A 130 9.84 -50.01 57.59
CA LEU A 130 9.48 -50.18 59.00
C LEU A 130 8.47 -51.35 59.25
N TYR A 131 7.58 -51.62 58.31
CA TYR A 131 6.67 -52.76 58.40
C TYR A 131 7.40 -54.07 58.17
N GLN A 132 8.41 -54.10 57.26
CA GLN A 132 9.21 -55.33 56.99
C GLN A 132 10.21 -55.63 58.11
N ASP A 133 10.71 -54.56 58.79
CA ASP A 133 11.62 -54.67 59.90
C ASP A 133 10.86 -54.88 61.24
N ASN A 134 10.59 -56.13 61.58
CA ASN A 134 9.88 -56.52 62.78
C ASN A 134 8.51 -55.88 63.05
N GLN A 135 7.82 -55.44 62.02
CA GLN A 135 6.50 -54.79 62.09
C GLN A 135 6.49 -53.57 63.05
N ASN A 136 7.48 -52.74 63.02
CA ASN A 136 7.58 -51.50 63.82
C ASN A 136 6.46 -50.49 63.59
N ILE A 137 5.61 -50.72 62.59
CA ILE A 137 4.34 -49.96 62.35
C ILE A 137 3.17 -50.94 62.11
N SER A 138 1.92 -50.47 62.34
CA SER A 138 0.73 -51.28 62.11
C SER A 138 0.49 -51.53 60.62
N LEU A 139 -0.13 -52.67 60.26
CA LEU A 139 -0.58 -52.92 58.87
C LEU A 139 -1.47 -51.80 58.34
N LYS A 140 -2.34 -51.23 59.21
CA LYS A 140 -3.22 -50.10 58.85
C LYS A 140 -2.45 -48.92 58.42
N THR A 141 -1.35 -48.51 59.11
CA THR A 141 -0.50 -47.39 58.79
C THR A 141 0.21 -47.61 57.44
N TYR A 142 0.74 -48.82 57.23
CA TYR A 142 1.37 -49.20 55.95
C TYR A 142 0.37 -49.09 54.76
N GLN A 143 -0.84 -49.72 54.97
CA GLN A 143 -1.88 -49.66 53.93
C GLN A 143 -2.37 -48.21 53.63
N ALA A 144 -2.45 -47.34 54.65
CA ALA A 144 -2.80 -45.94 54.47
C ALA A 144 -1.74 -45.19 53.63
N ALA A 145 -0.45 -45.40 53.93
CA ALA A 145 0.65 -44.79 53.14
C ALA A 145 0.63 -45.31 51.71
N GLN A 146 0.37 -46.61 51.50
CA GLN A 146 0.23 -47.18 50.16
C GLN A 146 -0.93 -46.60 49.38
N ALA A 147 -2.09 -46.41 50.01
CA ALA A 147 -3.27 -45.82 49.39
C ALA A 147 -3.03 -44.38 48.98
N SER A 148 -2.40 -43.57 49.87
CA SER A 148 -2.03 -42.18 49.58
C SER A 148 -1.08 -42.08 48.39
N TYR A 149 -0.02 -42.89 48.36
CA TYR A 149 0.91 -42.95 47.23
C TYR A 149 0.20 -43.23 45.90
N ARG A 150 -0.66 -44.27 45.88
CA ARG A 150 -1.42 -44.63 44.66
C ARG A 150 -2.38 -43.51 44.21
N ALA A 151 -3.05 -42.87 45.17
CA ALA A 151 -3.93 -41.74 44.87
C ALA A 151 -3.18 -40.56 44.29
N ASP A 152 -2.03 -40.20 44.86
CA ASP A 152 -1.21 -39.07 44.37
C ASP A 152 -0.52 -39.40 43.03
N GLN A 153 -0.17 -40.69 42.79
CA GLN A 153 0.28 -41.15 41.49
C GLN A 153 -0.78 -40.91 40.42
N ALA A 154 -2.03 -41.36 40.66
CA ALA A 154 -3.12 -41.14 39.73
C ALA A 154 -3.40 -39.64 39.47
N ARG A 155 -3.30 -38.78 40.51
CA ARG A 155 -3.45 -37.33 40.37
C ARG A 155 -2.34 -36.73 39.51
N ALA A 156 -1.07 -37.11 39.73
CA ALA A 156 0.07 -36.63 38.99
C ALA A 156 -0.03 -37.05 37.51
N ASP A 157 -0.41 -38.28 37.24
CA ASP A 157 -0.63 -38.79 35.88
C ASP A 157 -1.74 -38.02 35.16
N ALA A 158 -2.89 -37.81 35.83
CA ALA A 158 -4.02 -37.09 35.28
C ALA A 158 -3.68 -35.61 34.98
N ALA A 159 -2.98 -34.92 35.90
CA ALA A 159 -2.56 -33.56 35.72
C ALA A 159 -1.51 -33.44 34.59
N GLY A 160 -0.58 -34.41 34.50
CA GLY A 160 0.40 -34.50 33.43
C GLY A 160 -0.25 -34.65 32.04
N LEU A 161 -1.23 -35.54 31.92
CA LEU A 161 -1.99 -35.75 30.70
C LEU A 161 -2.76 -34.46 30.29
N LYS A 162 -3.39 -33.77 31.24
CA LYS A 162 -4.08 -32.51 30.98
C LYS A 162 -3.15 -31.47 30.37
N ALA A 163 -1.96 -31.28 30.95
CA ALA A 163 -0.97 -30.33 30.40
C ALA A 163 -0.47 -30.72 29.00
N GLN A 164 -0.26 -32.04 28.76
CA GLN A 164 0.13 -32.56 27.45
C GLN A 164 -0.97 -32.31 26.39
N ASN A 165 -2.25 -32.58 26.73
CA ASN A 165 -3.37 -32.37 25.83
C ASN A 165 -3.52 -30.89 25.45
N LEU A 166 -3.41 -29.95 26.39
CA LEU A 166 -3.43 -28.52 26.11
C LEU A 166 -2.27 -28.10 25.21
N ARG A 167 -1.09 -28.65 25.41
CA ARG A 167 0.05 -28.40 24.52
C ARG A 167 -0.24 -28.89 23.10
N ALA A 168 -0.81 -30.07 22.94
CA ALA A 168 -1.17 -30.62 21.64
C ALA A 168 -2.27 -29.79 20.95
N GLU A 169 -3.26 -29.31 21.71
CA GLU A 169 -4.31 -28.40 21.22
C GLU A 169 -3.71 -27.10 20.64
N VAL A 170 -2.80 -26.46 21.38
CA VAL A 170 -2.11 -25.25 20.90
C VAL A 170 -1.31 -25.54 19.63
N GLN A 171 -0.62 -26.67 19.55
CA GLN A 171 0.13 -27.06 18.36
C GLN A 171 -0.77 -27.30 17.16
N GLN A 172 -1.93 -27.94 17.36
CA GLN A 172 -2.89 -28.18 16.30
C GLN A 172 -3.53 -26.87 15.80
N GLN A 173 -3.86 -25.97 16.71
CA GLN A 173 -4.57 -24.74 16.37
C GLN A 173 -3.65 -23.67 15.74
N PHE A 174 -2.42 -23.52 16.25
CA PHE A 174 -1.50 -22.42 15.87
C PHE A 174 -0.24 -22.90 15.15
N GLY A 175 -0.02 -24.18 15.06
CA GLY A 175 1.20 -24.78 14.49
C GLY A 175 2.34 -24.88 15.50
N VAL A 176 3.30 -25.75 15.16
CA VAL A 176 4.43 -26.10 16.04
C VAL A 176 5.28 -24.90 16.43
N THR A 177 5.51 -23.99 15.49
CA THR A 177 6.39 -22.83 15.71
C THR A 177 5.79 -21.82 16.70
N LEU A 178 4.53 -21.44 16.50
CA LEU A 178 3.84 -20.50 17.40
C LEU A 178 3.59 -21.13 18.77
N ALA A 179 3.21 -22.41 18.81
CA ALA A 179 3.08 -23.14 20.08
C ALA A 179 4.41 -23.15 20.87
N ARG A 180 5.52 -23.41 20.20
CA ARG A 180 6.85 -23.34 20.83
C ARG A 180 7.16 -21.97 21.40
N TRP A 181 6.87 -20.89 20.65
CA TRP A 181 7.10 -19.52 21.14
C TRP A 181 6.20 -19.20 22.34
N ALA A 182 4.90 -19.51 22.23
CA ALA A 182 3.92 -19.18 23.26
C ALA A 182 4.11 -19.98 24.55
N LEU A 183 4.42 -21.27 24.46
CA LEU A 183 4.49 -22.18 25.62
C LEU A 183 5.88 -22.26 26.25
N ALA A 184 6.91 -21.63 25.66
CA ALA A 184 8.22 -21.53 26.29
C ALA A 184 8.15 -20.58 27.49
N ALA A 185 8.84 -20.96 28.57
CA ALA A 185 8.93 -20.14 29.79
C ALA A 185 9.52 -18.73 29.51
N ARG A 186 10.45 -18.66 28.55
CA ARG A 186 11.06 -17.42 28.07
C ARG A 186 11.21 -17.51 26.55
N SER A 187 10.53 -16.67 25.82
CA SER A 187 10.64 -16.55 24.36
C SER A 187 10.74 -15.07 24.01
N ALA A 188 11.87 -14.70 23.40
CA ALA A 188 12.08 -13.34 22.91
C ALA A 188 11.08 -12.99 21.79
N GLU A 189 10.81 -13.95 20.92
CA GLU A 189 9.86 -13.79 19.81
C GLU A 189 8.45 -13.52 20.34
N PHE A 190 8.01 -14.30 21.32
CA PHE A 190 6.70 -14.09 21.91
C PHE A 190 6.59 -12.79 22.70
N ALA A 191 7.67 -12.40 23.42
CA ALA A 191 7.72 -11.12 24.12
C ALA A 191 7.57 -9.92 23.17
N ARG A 192 8.19 -9.98 21.98
CA ARG A 192 8.05 -8.94 20.93
C ARG A 192 6.61 -8.86 20.39
N LEU A 193 5.92 -9.99 20.26
CA LEU A 193 4.52 -10.02 19.88
C LEU A 193 3.62 -9.40 20.96
N LEU A 194 3.86 -9.71 22.23
CA LEU A 194 3.11 -9.15 23.36
C LEU A 194 3.30 -7.64 23.51
N SER A 195 4.53 -7.14 23.27
CA SER A 195 4.84 -5.71 23.30
C SER A 195 4.44 -4.99 22.01
N ARG A 196 3.82 -5.67 21.05
CA ARG A 196 3.43 -5.13 19.74
C ARG A 196 4.58 -4.52 18.94
N GLN A 197 5.83 -4.92 19.22
CA GLN A 197 6.98 -4.60 18.37
C GLN A 197 6.91 -5.38 17.06
N ASP A 198 6.41 -6.61 17.13
CA ASP A 198 6.14 -7.44 15.95
C ASP A 198 4.65 -7.79 15.91
N VAL A 199 4.15 -7.99 14.70
CA VAL A 199 2.81 -8.53 14.45
C VAL A 199 2.88 -9.74 13.53
N LEU A 200 1.93 -10.67 13.69
CA LEU A 200 1.78 -11.83 12.82
C LEU A 200 0.73 -11.57 11.76
N LEU A 201 1.01 -12.05 10.56
CA LEU A 201 0.15 -11.94 9.40
C LEU A 201 -0.15 -13.35 8.90
N ARG A 202 -1.40 -13.64 8.58
CA ARG A 202 -1.76 -14.81 7.76
C ARG A 202 -1.85 -14.32 6.33
N VAL A 203 -1.00 -14.84 5.45
CA VAL A 203 -1.00 -14.53 4.02
C VAL A 203 -1.36 -15.78 3.25
N THR A 204 -2.39 -15.69 2.40
CA THR A 204 -2.85 -16.79 1.55
C THR A 204 -2.24 -16.62 0.18
N LEU A 205 -1.44 -17.60 -0.23
CA LEU A 205 -0.79 -17.62 -1.54
C LEU A 205 -1.74 -18.20 -2.58
N PRO A 206 -1.84 -17.58 -3.78
CA PRO A 206 -2.63 -18.12 -4.89
C PRO A 206 -2.15 -19.53 -5.28
N ILE A 207 -3.08 -20.38 -5.72
CA ILE A 207 -2.81 -21.78 -6.09
C ILE A 207 -1.84 -21.88 -7.30
N ASP A 208 -1.88 -20.90 -8.19
CA ASP A 208 -1.09 -20.88 -9.43
C ASP A 208 0.39 -20.54 -9.19
N VAL A 209 0.74 -20.08 -8.01
CA VAL A 209 2.13 -19.83 -7.62
C VAL A 209 2.72 -21.15 -7.13
N GLY A 210 3.18 -21.99 -8.03
CA GLY A 210 3.90 -23.26 -7.74
C GLY A 210 5.23 -23.05 -7.02
N VAL A 211 5.39 -21.95 -6.29
CA VAL A 211 6.58 -21.52 -5.56
C VAL A 211 6.39 -21.84 -4.09
N ALA A 212 7.38 -22.49 -3.49
CA ALA A 212 7.46 -22.59 -2.03
C ALA A 212 7.35 -21.19 -1.41
N ALA A 213 6.67 -21.07 -0.26
CA ALA A 213 6.50 -19.78 0.42
C ALA A 213 7.83 -19.01 0.54
N PRO A 214 7.92 -17.79 0.02
CA PRO A 214 9.16 -17.02 0.07
C PRO A 214 9.53 -16.71 1.52
N ALA A 215 10.83 -16.79 1.84
CA ALA A 215 11.33 -16.47 3.18
C ALA A 215 11.08 -15.00 3.57
N ARG A 216 11.01 -14.10 2.57
CA ARG A 216 10.76 -12.68 2.73
C ARG A 216 9.78 -12.21 1.67
N ILE A 217 8.81 -11.41 2.09
CA ILE A 217 7.85 -10.73 1.23
C ILE A 217 7.80 -9.24 1.59
N GLN A 218 7.19 -8.44 0.74
CA GLN A 218 6.84 -7.06 1.06
C GLN A 218 5.33 -7.00 1.31
N ILE A 219 4.93 -6.25 2.32
CA ILE A 219 3.51 -6.03 2.62
C ILE A 219 3.17 -4.56 2.55
N GLU A 220 1.97 -4.27 2.14
CA GLU A 220 1.37 -2.93 2.16
C GLU A 220 0.10 -3.01 3.00
N ALA A 221 0.07 -2.18 4.05
CA ALA A 221 -1.10 -1.96 4.89
C ALA A 221 -1.73 -0.61 4.49
N ASN A 222 -2.44 0.04 5.35
CA ASN A 222 -3.12 1.34 5.10
C ASN A 222 -2.19 2.51 4.68
N THR A 223 -0.94 2.25 4.38
CA THR A 223 0.06 3.24 3.95
C THR A 223 0.67 2.82 2.62
N THR A 224 1.08 3.77 1.80
CA THR A 224 1.78 3.53 0.52
C THR A 224 3.21 2.96 0.70
N GLN A 225 3.69 2.86 1.93
CA GLN A 225 5.01 2.34 2.23
C GLN A 225 4.97 0.82 2.41
N ARG A 226 5.76 0.11 1.63
CA ARG A 226 5.93 -1.34 1.76
C ARG A 226 6.85 -1.67 2.94
N LEU A 227 6.44 -2.66 3.73
CA LEU A 227 7.17 -3.15 4.90
C LEU A 227 7.63 -4.59 4.66
N PRO A 228 8.84 -4.96 5.07
CA PRO A 228 9.30 -6.34 4.96
C PRO A 228 8.58 -7.24 5.97
N ALA A 229 8.19 -8.43 5.52
CA ALA A 229 7.67 -9.48 6.37
C ALA A 229 8.43 -10.79 6.13
N PHE A 230 8.66 -11.55 7.19
CA PHE A 230 9.48 -12.75 7.19
C PHE A 230 8.64 -13.97 7.50
N LEU A 231 8.87 -15.06 6.77
CA LEU A 231 8.17 -16.33 6.96
C LEU A 231 8.46 -16.90 8.35
N VAL A 232 7.41 -17.30 9.04
CA VAL A 232 7.47 -17.97 10.34
C VAL A 232 7.18 -19.47 10.19
N SER A 233 6.06 -19.81 9.57
CA SER A 233 5.61 -21.20 9.39
C SER A 233 4.44 -21.29 8.40
N PRO A 234 4.13 -22.48 7.89
CA PRO A 234 2.80 -22.73 7.33
C PRO A 234 1.71 -22.46 8.38
N SER A 235 0.57 -21.98 7.94
CA SER A 235 -0.61 -21.82 8.81
C SER A 235 -1.39 -23.12 8.87
N PRO A 236 -1.74 -23.64 10.06
CA PRO A 236 -2.63 -24.79 10.15
C PRO A 236 -4.08 -24.47 9.79
N GLN A 237 -4.42 -23.21 9.73
CA GLN A 237 -5.75 -22.72 9.37
C GLN A 237 -5.69 -22.01 8.03
N ILE A 238 -6.62 -22.34 7.14
CA ILE A 238 -6.82 -21.66 5.86
C ILE A 238 -7.75 -20.46 6.03
N ASP A 239 -7.68 -19.52 5.11
CA ASP A 239 -8.65 -18.45 5.01
C ASP A 239 -9.96 -19.00 4.42
N PRO A 240 -11.12 -18.79 5.06
CA PRO A 240 -12.38 -19.33 4.55
C PRO A 240 -12.87 -18.65 3.25
N VAL A 241 -12.37 -17.46 2.95
CA VAL A 241 -12.78 -16.65 1.78
C VAL A 241 -11.81 -16.82 0.61
N ILE A 242 -10.51 -16.91 0.89
CA ILE A 242 -9.47 -16.96 -0.11
C ILE A 242 -8.93 -18.38 -0.21
N GLN A 243 -9.13 -19.01 -1.38
CA GLN A 243 -8.58 -20.34 -1.65
C GLN A 243 -7.07 -20.24 -1.88
N GLY A 244 -6.31 -21.11 -1.22
CA GLY A 244 -4.87 -21.17 -1.36
C GLY A 244 -4.16 -21.71 -0.12
N SER A 245 -2.84 -21.80 -0.20
CA SER A 245 -2.00 -22.20 0.92
C SER A 245 -1.73 -21.00 1.82
N ALA A 246 -2.11 -21.11 3.10
CA ALA A 246 -1.91 -20.02 4.07
C ALA A 246 -0.57 -20.18 4.80
N PHE A 247 0.13 -19.08 4.98
CA PHE A 247 1.41 -18.99 5.68
C PHE A 247 1.40 -17.86 6.71
N ILE A 248 2.14 -18.06 7.79
CA ILE A 248 2.30 -17.05 8.83
C ILE A 248 3.61 -16.31 8.58
N TYR A 249 3.50 -14.99 8.47
CA TYR A 249 4.61 -14.06 8.37
C TYR A 249 4.66 -13.15 9.59
N ARG A 250 5.83 -12.60 9.87
CA ARG A 250 6.07 -11.63 10.94
C ARG A 250 6.64 -10.35 10.35
N THR A 251 6.12 -9.20 10.77
CA THR A 251 6.67 -7.89 10.44
C THR A 251 6.89 -7.06 11.70
N ALA A 252 7.95 -6.24 11.69
CA ALA A 252 8.28 -5.31 12.78
C ALA A 252 7.57 -3.97 12.53
N SER A 253 6.26 -3.93 12.77
CA SER A 253 5.46 -2.72 12.62
C SER A 253 4.19 -2.83 13.46
N PRO A 254 3.73 -1.77 14.12
CA PRO A 254 2.51 -1.76 14.93
C PRO A 254 1.24 -1.63 14.07
N ILE A 255 0.97 -2.62 13.22
CA ILE A 255 -0.27 -2.66 12.44
C ILE A 255 -1.41 -3.16 13.34
N ALA A 256 -2.60 -2.57 13.20
CA ALA A 256 -3.76 -2.97 13.98
C ALA A 256 -4.22 -4.40 13.64
N THR A 257 -4.66 -5.14 14.65
CA THR A 257 -5.23 -6.49 14.50
C THR A 257 -6.46 -6.46 13.60
N GLY A 258 -6.59 -7.46 12.73
CA GLY A 258 -7.69 -7.54 11.77
C GLY A 258 -7.49 -6.68 10.51
N THR A 259 -6.41 -5.89 10.41
CA THR A 259 -6.11 -5.12 9.21
C THR A 259 -5.82 -6.07 8.04
N ASN A 260 -6.47 -5.81 6.91
CA ASN A 260 -6.14 -6.48 5.66
C ASN A 260 -4.87 -5.86 5.05
N VAL A 261 -4.00 -6.71 4.53
CA VAL A 261 -2.75 -6.32 3.89
C VAL A 261 -2.64 -6.94 2.51
N VAL A 262 -2.01 -6.20 1.60
CA VAL A 262 -1.57 -6.75 0.31
C VAL A 262 -0.12 -7.20 0.46
N ALA A 263 0.15 -8.44 0.12
CA ALA A 263 1.49 -9.01 0.13
C ALA A 263 2.02 -9.12 -1.30
N TYR A 264 3.23 -8.66 -1.52
CA TYR A 264 3.93 -8.72 -2.80
C TYR A 264 5.02 -9.79 -2.69
N LEU A 265 4.86 -10.83 -3.52
CA LEU A 265 5.72 -11.99 -3.55
C LEU A 265 6.55 -12.01 -4.83
N PRO A 266 7.82 -12.40 -4.77
CA PRO A 266 8.59 -12.65 -5.98
C PRO A 266 7.96 -13.80 -6.78
N ALA A 267 7.51 -13.53 -8.00
CA ALA A 267 6.91 -14.53 -8.89
C ALA A 267 7.96 -15.47 -9.53
N SER A 268 9.24 -15.03 -9.57
CA SER A 268 10.34 -15.84 -10.07
C SER A 268 11.62 -15.55 -9.28
N LYS A 269 12.57 -16.48 -9.33
CA LYS A 269 13.92 -16.24 -8.79
C LYS A 269 14.82 -15.45 -9.75
N GLN A 270 14.39 -15.27 -10.99
CA GLN A 270 15.17 -14.59 -12.03
C GLN A 270 14.81 -13.11 -12.03
N THR A 271 15.82 -12.27 -12.02
CA THR A 271 15.69 -10.85 -12.31
C THR A 271 15.75 -10.64 -13.82
N ILE A 272 14.87 -9.81 -14.33
CA ILE A 272 14.85 -9.42 -15.75
C ILE A 272 15.35 -7.97 -15.79
N PRO A 273 16.37 -7.65 -16.62
CA PRO A 273 16.76 -6.27 -16.81
C PRO A 273 15.60 -5.50 -17.42
N GLY A 274 15.29 -4.37 -16.86
CA GLY A 274 14.21 -3.49 -17.32
C GLY A 274 14.53 -2.04 -17.07
N ILE A 275 13.60 -1.19 -17.44
CA ILE A 275 13.69 0.25 -17.24
C ILE A 275 12.57 0.68 -16.26
N LEU A 276 12.93 1.33 -15.18
CA LEU A 276 11.97 1.86 -14.23
C LEU A 276 11.40 3.18 -14.76
N ILE A 277 10.07 3.20 -15.00
CA ILE A 277 9.31 4.40 -15.32
C ILE A 277 8.63 4.87 -14.02
N PRO A 278 8.97 6.04 -13.49
CA PRO A 278 8.33 6.56 -12.28
C PRO A 278 6.81 6.68 -12.43
N ALA A 279 6.05 6.40 -11.37
CA ALA A 279 4.59 6.53 -11.40
C ALA A 279 4.12 7.94 -11.77
N SER A 280 4.90 8.98 -11.39
CA SER A 280 4.65 10.38 -11.74
C SER A 280 4.78 10.69 -13.23
N ALA A 281 5.45 9.84 -13.99
CA ALA A 281 5.62 9.98 -15.45
C ALA A 281 4.49 9.31 -16.24
N ILE A 282 3.63 8.53 -15.60
CA ILE A 282 2.55 7.79 -16.25
C ILE A 282 1.33 8.68 -16.43
N VAL A 283 0.82 8.69 -17.64
CA VAL A 283 -0.44 9.35 -18.04
C VAL A 283 -1.38 8.29 -18.60
N TRP A 284 -2.60 8.25 -18.08
CA TRP A 284 -3.62 7.32 -18.55
C TRP A 284 -4.46 7.95 -19.65
N TYR A 285 -4.48 7.34 -20.82
CA TYR A 285 -5.29 7.79 -21.95
C TYR A 285 -5.82 6.60 -22.75
N GLY A 286 -7.13 6.59 -23.04
CA GLY A 286 -7.78 5.49 -23.74
C GLY A 286 -7.70 4.14 -23.00
N GLY A 287 -7.65 4.15 -21.67
CA GLY A 287 -7.52 2.94 -20.86
C GLY A 287 -6.12 2.32 -20.82
N GLN A 288 -5.12 3.00 -21.43
CA GLN A 288 -3.74 2.53 -21.48
C GLN A 288 -2.78 3.54 -20.82
N PRO A 289 -1.68 3.06 -20.20
CA PRO A 289 -0.64 3.92 -19.66
C PRO A 289 0.34 4.38 -20.75
N TRP A 290 0.70 5.66 -20.68
CA TRP A 290 1.61 6.31 -21.61
C TRP A 290 2.66 7.11 -20.83
N ALA A 291 3.81 7.36 -21.45
CA ALA A 291 4.82 8.28 -20.92
C ALA A 291 5.35 9.17 -22.04
N TYR A 292 5.69 10.41 -21.68
CA TYR A 292 6.30 11.38 -22.62
C TYR A 292 7.81 11.34 -22.50
N VAL A 293 8.49 11.04 -23.59
CA VAL A 293 9.95 11.06 -23.71
C VAL A 293 10.37 12.38 -24.35
N GLN A 294 11.31 13.07 -23.74
CA GLN A 294 11.93 14.26 -24.30
C GLN A 294 12.87 13.87 -25.44
N ILE A 295 12.48 14.19 -26.69
CA ILE A 295 13.24 13.89 -27.91
C ILE A 295 14.29 14.98 -28.15
N SER A 296 13.90 16.23 -27.95
CA SER A 296 14.76 17.42 -27.99
C SER A 296 14.34 18.41 -26.90
N ASN A 297 15.01 19.54 -26.78
CA ASN A 297 14.72 20.53 -25.73
C ASN A 297 13.27 21.04 -25.74
N ASP A 298 12.61 20.98 -26.88
CA ASP A 298 11.27 21.50 -27.12
C ASP A 298 10.25 20.45 -27.59
N ARG A 299 10.65 19.17 -27.76
CA ARG A 299 9.82 18.15 -28.36
C ARG A 299 9.69 16.94 -27.45
N PHE A 300 8.44 16.50 -27.23
CA PHE A 300 8.07 15.40 -26.34
C PHE A 300 7.25 14.37 -27.14
N GLY A 301 7.75 13.16 -27.24
CA GLY A 301 7.05 12.06 -27.90
C GLY A 301 6.30 11.20 -26.90
N ARG A 302 5.05 10.82 -27.22
CA ARG A 302 4.23 9.94 -26.39
C ARG A 302 4.46 8.48 -26.77
N TYR A 303 4.90 7.68 -25.79
CA TYR A 303 5.18 6.25 -25.97
C TYR A 303 4.27 5.40 -25.06
N PRO A 304 3.78 4.23 -25.55
CA PRO A 304 2.99 3.34 -24.73
C PRO A 304 3.87 2.63 -23.69
N VAL A 305 3.37 2.51 -22.47
CA VAL A 305 4.01 1.75 -21.39
C VAL A 305 3.42 0.35 -21.39
N ALA A 306 3.84 -0.46 -22.36
CA ALA A 306 3.37 -1.83 -22.55
C ALA A 306 4.17 -2.82 -21.67
N GLN A 307 3.57 -4.00 -21.39
CA GLN A 307 4.22 -5.10 -20.64
C GLN A 307 4.87 -4.63 -19.35
N GLN A 308 4.11 -3.86 -18.57
CA GLN A 308 4.57 -3.26 -17.32
C GLN A 308 4.43 -4.24 -16.15
N SER A 309 5.45 -4.27 -15.30
CA SER A 309 5.37 -4.91 -13.99
C SER A 309 5.35 -3.82 -12.91
N PRO A 310 4.33 -3.77 -12.04
CA PRO A 310 4.29 -2.79 -10.96
C PRO A 310 5.47 -3.02 -10.00
N MET A 311 6.12 -1.94 -9.61
CA MET A 311 7.21 -1.91 -8.65
C MET A 311 7.03 -0.72 -7.71
N GLN A 312 7.69 -0.75 -6.55
CA GLN A 312 7.70 0.41 -5.67
C GLN A 312 8.25 1.65 -6.39
N GLY A 313 7.42 2.68 -6.48
CA GLY A 313 7.76 3.95 -7.12
C GLY A 313 7.42 4.05 -8.61
N GLY A 314 6.88 3.00 -9.26
CA GLY A 314 6.51 3.06 -10.68
C GLY A 314 6.25 1.73 -11.34
N PHE A 315 6.59 1.67 -12.61
CA PHE A 315 6.44 0.48 -13.43
C PHE A 315 7.76 0.15 -14.12
N VAL A 316 8.08 -1.11 -14.18
CA VAL A 316 9.23 -1.54 -14.95
C VAL A 316 8.78 -2.16 -16.25
N VAL A 317 9.43 -1.75 -17.31
CA VAL A 317 9.20 -2.22 -18.68
C VAL A 317 10.47 -2.87 -19.22
N SER A 318 10.30 -3.97 -19.96
CA SER A 318 11.39 -4.66 -20.64
C SER A 318 11.62 -4.15 -22.06
N GLN A 319 10.66 -3.41 -22.64
CA GLN A 319 10.69 -2.93 -24.02
C GLN A 319 10.14 -1.50 -24.15
N GLY A 320 10.48 -0.84 -25.23
CA GLY A 320 9.95 0.49 -25.58
C GLY A 320 10.73 1.67 -25.03
N PHE A 321 11.57 1.49 -24.00
CA PHE A 321 12.36 2.54 -23.36
C PHE A 321 13.83 2.10 -23.24
N LYS A 322 14.74 3.07 -23.19
CA LYS A 322 16.18 2.84 -23.02
C LYS A 322 16.70 3.58 -21.80
N GLN A 323 17.69 3.00 -21.15
CA GLN A 323 18.42 3.67 -20.06
C GLN A 323 19.01 5.02 -20.55
N GLY A 324 18.88 6.04 -19.74
CA GLY A 324 19.34 7.40 -20.04
C GLY A 324 18.37 8.24 -20.88
N GLN A 325 17.30 7.67 -21.45
CA GLN A 325 16.23 8.48 -22.06
C GLN A 325 15.58 9.36 -21.00
N ARG A 326 15.31 10.60 -21.35
CA ARG A 326 14.68 11.55 -20.45
C ARG A 326 13.16 11.44 -20.57
N VAL A 327 12.50 11.08 -19.48
CA VAL A 327 11.04 10.98 -19.39
C VAL A 327 10.48 12.14 -18.55
N VAL A 328 9.33 12.66 -18.93
CA VAL A 328 8.67 13.75 -18.20
C VAL A 328 8.06 13.21 -16.91
N VAL A 329 8.61 13.62 -15.77
CA VAL A 329 8.17 13.20 -14.42
C VAL A 329 7.25 14.23 -13.75
N SER A 330 7.19 15.44 -14.28
CA SER A 330 6.27 16.50 -13.83
C SER A 330 5.70 17.21 -15.05
N GLY A 331 4.38 17.49 -15.02
CA GLY A 331 3.69 18.15 -16.13
C GLY A 331 3.30 17.23 -17.30
N ALA A 332 3.45 15.92 -17.18
CA ALA A 332 3.06 14.96 -18.24
C ALA A 332 1.57 15.06 -18.62
N GLN A 333 0.69 15.33 -17.66
CA GLN A 333 -0.74 15.52 -17.91
C GLN A 333 -1.02 16.81 -18.71
N LEU A 334 -0.20 17.84 -18.53
CA LEU A 334 -0.33 19.08 -19.32
C LEU A 334 0.06 18.85 -20.78
N LEU A 335 1.08 18.01 -21.05
CA LEU A 335 1.43 17.62 -22.41
C LEU A 335 0.28 16.88 -23.08
N LEU A 336 -0.43 16.00 -22.36
CA LEU A 336 -1.62 15.33 -22.88
C LEU A 336 -2.73 16.33 -23.18
N SER A 337 -2.95 17.32 -22.33
CA SER A 337 -3.95 18.37 -22.55
C SER A 337 -3.63 19.22 -23.78
N GLU A 338 -2.35 19.55 -23.99
CA GLU A 338 -1.91 20.25 -25.20
C GLU A 338 -2.02 19.38 -26.46
N GLU A 339 -1.76 18.08 -26.35
CA GLU A 339 -1.94 17.13 -27.45
C GLU A 339 -3.41 17.02 -27.90
N LEU A 340 -4.33 17.02 -26.95
CA LEU A 340 -5.76 16.88 -27.20
C LEU A 340 -6.46 18.22 -27.49
N ARG A 341 -5.74 19.33 -27.43
CA ARG A 341 -6.32 20.66 -27.71
C ARG A 341 -6.70 20.78 -29.19
N PRO A 342 -7.94 21.15 -29.50
CA PRO A 342 -8.36 21.39 -30.88
C PRO A 342 -7.45 22.40 -31.59
N PRO A 343 -7.14 22.22 -32.90
CA PRO A 343 -6.36 23.19 -33.66
C PRO A 343 -7.02 24.56 -33.63
N PRO A 344 -6.27 25.64 -33.54
CA PRO A 344 -6.81 27.01 -33.54
C PRO A 344 -7.63 27.21 -34.82
N GLY A 345 -8.88 27.64 -34.69
CA GLY A 345 -9.83 27.85 -35.79
C GLY A 345 -10.84 26.72 -36.03
N SER A 346 -10.75 25.60 -35.35
CA SER A 346 -11.84 24.62 -35.32
C SER A 346 -12.92 25.09 -34.31
N THR A 347 -13.88 25.88 -34.80
CA THR A 347 -15.12 26.17 -34.05
C THR A 347 -15.92 24.88 -33.96
N GLY A 348 -15.71 24.17 -32.87
CA GLY A 348 -16.34 22.87 -32.65
C GLY A 348 -17.71 22.98 -31.99
N CYS A 349 -18.64 23.76 -32.54
CA CYS A 349 -20.07 23.54 -32.32
C CYS A 349 -20.65 23.03 -33.62
N LYS A 350 -20.76 21.72 -33.76
CA LYS A 350 -21.64 21.03 -34.71
C LYS A 350 -22.95 20.59 -34.06
N ASP A 351 -23.31 21.16 -32.93
CA ASP A 351 -24.59 20.91 -32.30
C ASP A 351 -25.62 21.89 -32.88
N PRO A 352 -26.76 21.40 -33.42
CA PRO A 352 -27.81 22.25 -33.94
C PRO A 352 -28.56 23.09 -32.86
N GLU A 353 -28.14 23.00 -31.61
CA GLU A 353 -28.69 23.76 -30.46
C GLU A 353 -27.85 25.01 -30.09
N CYS A 354 -26.86 25.38 -30.90
CA CYS A 354 -26.01 26.56 -30.66
C CYS A 354 -26.40 27.79 -31.52
N ASP A 355 -27.66 27.91 -31.98
CA ASP A 355 -28.23 29.11 -32.60
C ASP A 355 -29.08 29.89 -31.59
#